data_36751b40070e1d61937d330b2987843b
#
_entry.id   36751b40070e1d61937d330b2987843b
#
_cell.length_a   1.000
_cell.length_b   1.000
_cell.length_c   1.000
_cell.angle_alpha   90.00
_cell.angle_beta   90.00
_cell.angle_gamma   90.00
#
_symmetry.space_group_name_H-M   'P 1'
#
loop_
_entity.id
_entity.type
_entity.pdbx_description
1 polymer ?
#
loop_
_entity_poly.entity_id
_entity_poly.type
_entity_poly.pdbx_seq_one_letter_code
_entity_poly.pdbx_strand_id
1 'polypeptide(L)'
;MANLGNSKIQIAGRGHVYYANSDTEAPNLDGHVFGDGTTLESSGWTWLGDTSSENLIEFDSDGGDTSTKRTWDRQGVRSTREDVTNKVTINAVNLGEDVMKVAFPGSTYDATKRAWDIELDASSERAILVVVEDGRIVSGYLFRRVALSGHMPSLSLDNFTEVKIAG
;
A
#
# COMPACT_ATOMS: atom_id res chain seq x y z
N MET A 1 3.83 26.23 -10.97
CA MET A 1 4.57 25.57 -9.87
C MET A 1 3.88 25.89 -8.58
N ALA A 2 3.28 24.91 -7.94
CA ALA A 2 2.84 25.07 -6.56
C ALA A 2 4.10 25.10 -5.70
N ASN A 3 4.45 26.28 -5.22
CA ASN A 3 5.55 26.43 -4.31
C ASN A 3 5.12 25.79 -2.97
N LEU A 4 5.71 24.67 -2.61
CA LEU A 4 5.61 24.05 -1.26
C LEU A 4 6.20 24.96 -0.16
N GLY A 5 6.40 26.24 -0.49
CA GLY A 5 6.95 27.25 0.41
C GLY A 5 6.16 27.35 1.69
N ASN A 6 6.74 26.89 2.75
CA ASN A 6 6.42 27.09 4.15
C ASN A 6 5.25 26.33 4.78
N SER A 7 4.26 25.80 4.07
CA SER A 7 3.27 24.92 4.68
C SER A 7 3.65 23.48 4.44
N LYS A 8 4.21 22.83 5.44
CA LYS A 8 4.53 21.39 5.46
C LYS A 8 3.38 20.55 6.04
N ILE A 9 2.24 21.17 6.25
CA ILE A 9 1.05 20.51 6.77
C ILE A 9 0.20 20.12 5.57
N GLN A 10 -0.10 18.83 5.44
CA GLN A 10 -0.92 18.27 4.39
C GLN A 10 -2.09 17.53 5.01
N ILE A 11 -3.27 17.72 4.43
CA ILE A 11 -4.46 16.95 4.73
C ILE A 11 -4.71 16.03 3.54
N ALA A 12 -4.87 14.74 3.78
CA ALA A 12 -5.21 13.79 2.72
C ALA A 12 -6.63 14.06 2.22
N GLY A 13 -6.76 14.79 1.12
CA GLY A 13 -8.05 15.06 0.47
C GLY A 13 -8.44 13.93 -0.46
N ARG A 14 -7.51 13.43 -1.25
CA ARG A 14 -7.65 12.26 -2.13
C ARG A 14 -6.39 11.41 -2.06
N GLY A 15 -6.55 10.11 -2.28
CA GLY A 15 -5.44 9.18 -2.36
C GLY A 15 -5.57 8.24 -3.54
N HIS A 16 -4.46 7.92 -4.16
CA HIS A 16 -4.37 6.97 -5.28
C HIS A 16 -3.28 5.96 -4.99
N VAL A 17 -3.54 4.70 -5.26
CA VAL A 17 -2.57 3.63 -5.09
C VAL A 17 -2.21 3.05 -6.44
N TYR A 18 -0.91 2.95 -6.66
CA TYR A 18 -0.34 2.31 -7.84
C TYR A 18 0.56 1.17 -7.42
N TYR A 19 0.65 0.17 -8.25
CA TYR A 19 1.59 -0.93 -8.06
C TYR A 19 2.46 -1.13 -9.32
N ALA A 20 3.62 -1.69 -9.12
CA ALA A 20 4.56 -2.03 -10.19
C ALA A 20 5.40 -3.25 -9.79
N ASN A 21 6.28 -3.67 -10.68
CA ASN A 21 7.30 -4.66 -10.31
C ASN A 21 8.21 -4.09 -9.22
N SER A 22 8.71 -4.97 -8.35
CA SER A 22 9.64 -4.56 -7.30
C SER A 22 10.83 -3.77 -7.87
N ASP A 23 11.31 -2.80 -7.08
CA ASP A 23 12.39 -1.87 -7.42
C ASP A 23 12.09 -0.87 -8.57
N THR A 24 10.85 -0.76 -9.04
CA THR A 24 10.48 0.28 -10.00
C THR A 24 10.67 1.65 -9.36
N GLU A 25 11.31 2.57 -10.11
CA GLU A 25 11.55 3.93 -9.65
C GLU A 25 10.25 4.77 -9.61
N ALA A 26 10.24 5.76 -8.72
CA ALA A 26 9.11 6.68 -8.66
C ALA A 26 8.95 7.44 -9.98
N PRO A 27 7.72 7.60 -10.48
CA PRO A 27 7.45 8.44 -11.62
C PRO A 27 7.59 9.92 -11.24
N ASN A 28 7.76 10.77 -12.23
CA ASN A 28 7.64 12.20 -11.98
C ASN A 28 6.17 12.58 -11.78
N LEU A 29 5.84 13.07 -10.61
CA LEU A 29 4.48 13.48 -10.24
C LEU A 29 4.23 14.98 -10.49
N ASP A 30 5.25 15.76 -10.93
CA ASP A 30 5.10 17.19 -11.19
C ASP A 30 4.22 17.43 -12.42
N GLY A 31 3.16 18.19 -12.22
CA GLY A 31 2.20 18.52 -13.27
C GLY A 31 1.27 17.37 -13.69
N HIS A 32 1.34 16.22 -13.02
CA HIS A 32 0.43 15.13 -13.26
C HIS A 32 -0.96 15.42 -12.69
N VAL A 33 -2.00 15.15 -13.48
CA VAL A 33 -3.39 15.30 -13.04
C VAL A 33 -3.93 13.90 -12.75
N PHE A 34 -4.20 13.65 -11.50
CA PHE A 34 -4.82 12.41 -11.04
C PHE A 34 -6.34 12.56 -11.17
N GLY A 35 -6.89 11.98 -12.22
CA GLY A 35 -8.34 11.88 -12.43
C GLY A 35 -8.79 10.44 -12.31
N ASP A 36 -10.07 10.22 -12.52
CA ASP A 36 -10.64 8.88 -12.53
C ASP A 36 -9.96 8.03 -13.62
N GLY A 37 -9.28 6.96 -13.21
CA GLY A 37 -8.63 6.04 -14.11
C GLY A 37 -7.33 6.53 -14.76
N THR A 38 -6.68 7.56 -14.21
CA THR A 38 -5.39 8.00 -14.70
C THR A 38 -4.34 6.95 -14.35
N THR A 39 -3.75 6.34 -15.36
CA THR A 39 -2.70 5.34 -15.23
C THR A 39 -1.33 5.96 -15.45
N LEU A 40 -0.33 5.46 -14.74
CA LEU A 40 1.08 5.77 -14.95
C LEU A 40 1.76 4.70 -15.82
N GLU A 41 1.03 4.15 -16.79
CA GLU A 41 1.48 3.00 -17.60
C GLU A 41 2.79 3.27 -18.34
N SER A 42 2.99 4.50 -18.81
CA SER A 42 4.25 4.88 -19.49
C SER A 42 5.49 4.75 -18.60
N SER A 43 5.29 4.71 -17.29
CA SER A 43 6.36 4.55 -16.29
C SER A 43 6.40 3.18 -15.63
N GLY A 44 5.61 2.21 -16.10
CA GLY A 44 5.51 0.87 -15.54
C GLY A 44 4.64 0.76 -14.29
N TRP A 45 3.92 1.82 -13.95
CA TRP A 45 2.99 1.86 -12.84
C TRP A 45 1.57 1.61 -13.30
N THR A 46 0.85 0.78 -12.58
CA THR A 46 -0.57 0.47 -12.82
C THR A 46 -1.40 0.95 -11.65
N TRP A 47 -2.49 1.62 -11.94
CA TRP A 47 -3.44 2.03 -10.91
C TRP A 47 -4.15 0.83 -10.31
N LEU A 48 -4.19 0.76 -8.97
CA LEU A 48 -4.82 -0.36 -8.25
C LEU A 48 -6.36 -0.30 -8.33
N GLY A 49 -6.91 0.85 -8.64
CA GLY A 49 -8.36 1.08 -8.61
C GLY A 49 -8.77 1.89 -7.38
N ASP A 50 -10.07 1.94 -7.15
CA ASP A 50 -10.63 2.69 -6.03
C ASP A 50 -10.31 2.01 -4.70
N THR A 51 -9.96 2.83 -3.73
CA THR A 51 -9.71 2.42 -2.34
C THR A 51 -10.76 3.01 -1.41
N SER A 52 -10.96 2.37 -0.26
CA SER A 52 -11.97 2.79 0.70
C SER A 52 -11.72 4.20 1.23
N SER A 53 -12.79 4.98 1.31
CA SER A 53 -12.79 6.28 1.99
C SER A 53 -13.05 6.17 3.49
N GLU A 54 -13.60 5.05 3.95
CA GLU A 54 -13.86 4.78 5.36
C GLU A 54 -12.66 4.14 6.03
N ASN A 55 -11.98 3.24 5.30
CA ASN A 55 -10.78 2.54 5.74
C ASN A 55 -9.60 3.02 4.89
N LEU A 56 -9.01 4.15 5.25
CA LEU A 56 -7.88 4.72 4.56
C LEU A 56 -6.65 3.81 4.64
N ILE A 57 -5.66 4.12 3.81
CA ILE A 57 -4.39 3.41 3.82
C ILE A 57 -3.69 3.64 5.16
N GLU A 58 -3.28 2.55 5.80
CA GLU A 58 -2.59 2.58 7.07
C GLU A 58 -1.13 2.17 6.89
N PHE A 59 -0.26 2.91 7.55
CA PHE A 59 1.16 2.60 7.68
C PHE A 59 1.45 2.34 9.15
N ASP A 60 2.00 1.18 9.44
CA ASP A 60 2.34 0.77 10.80
C ASP A 60 3.79 0.31 10.88
N SER A 61 4.38 0.42 12.05
CA SER A 61 5.74 -0.02 12.34
C SER A 61 5.76 -0.79 13.65
N ASP A 62 6.29 -1.99 13.61
CA ASP A 62 6.37 -2.89 14.76
C ASP A 62 7.83 -3.23 15.04
N GLY A 63 8.18 -3.40 16.31
CA GLY A 63 9.55 -3.68 16.74
C GLY A 63 10.38 -2.41 16.99
N GLY A 64 11.69 -2.57 16.96
CA GLY A 64 12.64 -1.49 17.20
C GLY A 64 12.91 -1.20 18.67
N ASP A 65 12.33 -1.98 19.57
CA ASP A 65 12.55 -1.86 21.01
C ASP A 65 14.00 -2.18 21.37
N THR A 66 14.54 -1.41 22.30
CA THR A 66 15.89 -1.59 22.78
C THR A 66 15.87 -2.28 24.14
N SER A 67 16.39 -3.49 24.20
CA SER A 67 16.60 -4.23 25.45
C SER A 67 18.04 -4.06 25.90
N THR A 68 18.22 -3.54 27.12
CA THR A 68 19.54 -3.37 27.72
C THR A 68 19.69 -4.34 28.89
N LYS A 69 20.69 -5.22 28.78
CA LYS A 69 21.07 -6.14 29.87
C LYS A 69 22.13 -5.52 30.75
N ARG A 70 21.96 -5.73 32.05
CA ARG A 70 22.91 -5.32 33.08
C ARG A 70 23.45 -6.53 33.85
N THR A 71 24.63 -6.41 34.38
CA THR A 71 25.13 -7.32 35.39
C THR A 71 24.99 -6.68 36.78
N TRP A 72 25.27 -7.44 37.82
CA TRP A 72 25.19 -6.90 39.19
C TRP A 72 26.08 -5.66 39.37
N ASP A 73 27.26 -5.68 38.78
CA ASP A 73 28.31 -4.65 38.97
C ASP A 73 28.29 -3.52 37.94
N ARG A 74 27.57 -3.74 36.80
CA ARG A 74 27.56 -2.78 35.68
C ARG A 74 26.17 -2.63 35.09
N GLN A 75 25.79 -1.37 34.85
CA GLN A 75 24.64 -1.04 34.08
C GLN A 75 24.97 -0.94 32.60
N GLY A 76 24.07 -1.41 31.71
CA GLY A 76 24.22 -1.22 30.27
C GLY A 76 25.31 -2.04 29.60
N VAL A 77 25.56 -3.28 30.05
CA VAL A 77 26.62 -4.14 29.51
C VAL A 77 26.39 -4.56 28.07
N ARG A 78 25.14 -4.77 27.70
CA ARG A 78 24.76 -5.13 26.32
C ARG A 78 23.40 -4.55 25.99
N SER A 79 23.36 -3.82 24.88
CA SER A 79 22.12 -3.34 24.28
C SER A 79 21.84 -4.13 23.01
N THR A 80 20.62 -4.61 22.85
CA THR A 80 20.12 -5.28 21.64
C THR A 80 18.87 -4.54 21.19
N ARG A 81 18.82 -4.17 19.94
CA ARG A 81 17.65 -3.56 19.32
C ARG A 81 16.97 -4.59 18.46
N GLU A 82 15.66 -4.67 18.57
CA GLU A 82 14.83 -5.48 17.68
C GLU A 82 14.75 -4.86 16.29
N ASP A 83 14.60 -5.71 15.28
CA ASP A 83 14.38 -5.26 13.92
C ASP A 83 13.00 -4.58 13.81
N VAL A 84 12.96 -3.54 12.98
CA VAL A 84 11.72 -2.83 12.69
C VAL A 84 11.06 -3.45 11.49
N THR A 85 9.80 -3.87 11.63
CA THR A 85 8.95 -4.31 10.52
C THR A 85 7.96 -3.20 10.20
N ASN A 86 8.01 -2.70 8.97
CA ASN A 86 7.05 -1.72 8.48
C ASN A 86 5.95 -2.45 7.71
N LYS A 87 4.71 -2.03 7.92
CA LYS A 87 3.52 -2.64 7.33
C LYS A 87 2.70 -1.59 6.61
N VAL A 88 2.09 -1.98 5.50
CA VAL A 88 1.10 -1.18 4.79
C VAL A 88 -0.18 -1.98 4.66
N THR A 89 -1.31 -1.32 4.89
CA THR A 89 -2.64 -1.90 4.68
C THR A 89 -3.41 -1.04 3.70
N ILE A 90 -3.93 -1.66 2.65
CA ILE A 90 -4.71 -1.03 1.59
C ILE A 90 -6.05 -1.74 1.51
N ASN A 91 -7.15 -1.00 1.55
CA ASN A 91 -8.49 -1.54 1.42
C ASN A 91 -9.05 -1.16 0.05
N ALA A 92 -9.01 -2.10 -0.89
CA ALA A 92 -9.48 -1.91 -2.25
C ALA A 92 -10.97 -2.23 -2.36
N VAL A 93 -11.75 -1.31 -2.95
CA VAL A 93 -13.19 -1.51 -3.22
C VAL A 93 -13.45 -1.95 -4.65
N ASN A 94 -12.50 -1.75 -5.54
CA ASN A 94 -12.57 -2.28 -6.89
C ASN A 94 -12.08 -3.73 -6.89
N LEU A 95 -12.97 -4.66 -7.22
CA LEU A 95 -12.69 -6.09 -7.26
C LEU A 95 -12.35 -6.58 -8.69
N GLY A 96 -11.73 -5.71 -9.48
CA GLY A 96 -11.25 -6.06 -10.82
C GLY A 96 -10.17 -7.14 -10.81
N GLU A 97 -9.92 -7.70 -11.97
CA GLU A 97 -8.94 -8.80 -12.14
C GLU A 97 -7.54 -8.40 -11.67
N ASP A 98 -7.14 -7.16 -11.91
CA ASP A 98 -5.83 -6.64 -11.52
C ASP A 98 -5.67 -6.59 -10.00
N VAL A 99 -6.68 -6.09 -9.29
CA VAL A 99 -6.70 -6.05 -7.82
C VAL A 99 -6.65 -7.45 -7.24
N MET A 100 -7.46 -8.36 -7.78
CA MET A 100 -7.52 -9.73 -7.31
C MET A 100 -6.20 -10.47 -7.53
N LYS A 101 -5.49 -10.22 -8.62
CA LYS A 101 -4.16 -10.79 -8.88
C LYS A 101 -3.07 -10.22 -7.97
N VAL A 102 -3.20 -8.96 -7.55
CA VAL A 102 -2.28 -8.36 -6.58
C VAL A 102 -2.54 -8.89 -5.18
N ALA A 103 -3.81 -8.98 -4.79
CA ALA A 103 -4.22 -9.48 -3.47
C ALA A 103 -3.96 -10.98 -3.32
N PHE A 104 -4.31 -11.77 -4.33
CA PHE A 104 -4.24 -13.22 -4.30
C PHE A 104 -3.41 -13.73 -5.49
N PRO A 105 -2.07 -13.65 -5.40
CA PRO A 105 -1.19 -14.14 -6.45
C PRO A 105 -1.38 -15.65 -6.67
N GLY A 106 -1.38 -16.08 -7.93
CA GLY A 106 -1.68 -17.47 -8.28
C GLY A 106 -3.16 -17.76 -8.52
N SER A 107 -4.06 -16.90 -8.08
CA SER A 107 -5.50 -17.05 -8.33
C SER A 107 -5.85 -16.85 -9.79
N THR A 108 -6.83 -17.59 -10.28
CA THR A 108 -7.28 -17.56 -11.66
C THR A 108 -8.78 -17.29 -11.76
N TYR A 109 -9.16 -16.53 -12.79
CA TYR A 109 -10.56 -16.25 -13.08
C TYR A 109 -11.05 -17.11 -14.25
N ASP A 110 -12.10 -17.91 -14.01
CA ASP A 110 -12.80 -18.64 -15.05
C ASP A 110 -13.96 -17.81 -15.58
N ALA A 111 -13.79 -17.20 -16.72
CA ALA A 111 -14.79 -16.33 -17.35
C ALA A 111 -16.06 -17.08 -17.74
N THR A 112 -15.98 -18.38 -18.03
CA THR A 112 -17.14 -19.20 -18.41
C THR A 112 -18.02 -19.49 -17.20
N LYS A 113 -17.41 -19.79 -16.07
CA LYS A 113 -18.09 -20.06 -14.81
C LYS A 113 -18.34 -18.80 -13.99
N ARG A 114 -17.71 -17.68 -14.36
CA ARG A 114 -17.69 -16.41 -13.60
C ARG A 114 -17.27 -16.60 -12.14
N ALA A 115 -16.24 -17.40 -11.96
CA ALA A 115 -15.75 -17.78 -10.64
C ALA A 115 -14.25 -17.58 -10.54
N TRP A 116 -13.80 -17.21 -9.36
CA TRP A 116 -12.40 -17.16 -9.00
C TRP A 116 -12.00 -18.46 -8.31
N ASP A 117 -10.89 -19.03 -8.75
CA ASP A 117 -10.15 -20.03 -7.99
C ASP A 117 -9.06 -19.30 -7.22
N ILE A 118 -9.27 -19.19 -5.91
CA ILE A 118 -8.47 -18.29 -5.06
C ILE A 118 -7.44 -19.09 -4.29
N GLU A 119 -6.18 -18.65 -4.42
CA GLU A 119 -5.05 -19.14 -3.64
C GLU A 119 -4.76 -18.17 -2.49
N LEU A 120 -4.99 -18.61 -1.25
CA LEU A 120 -4.92 -17.74 -0.07
C LEU A 120 -3.51 -17.60 0.51
N ASP A 121 -2.64 -18.59 0.32
CA ASP A 121 -1.33 -18.64 0.99
C ASP A 121 -0.20 -18.05 0.13
N ALA A 122 -0.53 -17.47 -1.00
CA ALA A 122 0.45 -16.86 -1.88
C ALA A 122 0.67 -15.38 -1.54
N SER A 123 1.91 -14.94 -1.66
CA SER A 123 2.29 -13.53 -1.60
C SER A 123 3.08 -13.12 -2.84
N SER A 124 3.00 -11.86 -3.21
CA SER A 124 3.83 -11.31 -4.30
C SER A 124 4.61 -10.11 -3.82
N GLU A 125 5.88 -10.02 -4.24
CA GLU A 125 6.69 -8.84 -4.00
C GLU A 125 6.43 -7.80 -5.09
N ARG A 126 5.99 -6.62 -4.69
CA ARG A 126 5.66 -5.50 -5.58
C ARG A 126 6.21 -4.19 -5.05
N ALA A 127 6.38 -3.23 -5.95
CA ALA A 127 6.51 -1.83 -5.56
C ALA A 127 5.12 -1.22 -5.42
N ILE A 128 4.94 -0.39 -4.39
CA ILE A 128 3.71 0.35 -4.12
C ILE A 128 4.02 1.83 -4.09
N LEU A 129 3.24 2.61 -4.79
CA LEU A 129 3.26 4.06 -4.76
C LEU A 129 1.90 4.57 -4.28
N VAL A 130 1.91 5.23 -3.15
CA VAL A 130 0.74 5.93 -2.62
C VAL A 130 0.89 7.41 -2.92
N VAL A 131 -0.05 7.97 -3.66
CA VAL A 131 -0.09 9.38 -3.99
C VAL A 131 -1.22 10.03 -3.22
N VAL A 132 -0.91 11.12 -2.54
CA VAL A 132 -1.86 11.90 -1.75
C VAL A 132 -1.98 13.29 -2.34
N GLU A 133 -3.20 13.73 -2.55
CA GLU A 133 -3.52 15.06 -3.03
C GLU A 133 -4.16 15.91 -1.94
N ASP A 134 -3.67 17.12 -1.78
CA ASP A 134 -4.26 18.18 -0.96
C ASP A 134 -4.38 19.45 -1.83
N GLY A 135 -5.51 19.60 -2.49
CA GLY A 135 -5.74 20.67 -3.44
C GLY A 135 -4.75 20.63 -4.61
N ARG A 136 -3.72 21.50 -4.58
CA ARG A 136 -2.66 21.54 -5.60
C ARG A 136 -1.37 20.88 -5.16
N ILE A 137 -1.32 20.39 -3.93
CA ILE A 137 -0.14 19.74 -3.36
C ILE A 137 -0.29 18.24 -3.63
N VAL A 138 0.70 17.66 -4.26
CA VAL A 138 0.77 16.23 -4.53
C VAL A 138 2.02 15.68 -3.84
N SER A 139 1.86 14.62 -3.10
CA SER A 139 2.95 13.91 -2.43
C SER A 139 2.87 12.41 -2.73
N GLY A 140 3.99 11.83 -3.10
CA GLY A 140 4.10 10.39 -3.34
C GLY A 140 4.95 9.69 -2.29
N TYR A 141 4.48 8.54 -1.83
CA TYR A 141 5.19 7.65 -0.91
C TYR A 141 5.50 6.34 -1.63
N LEU A 142 6.78 6.11 -1.89
CA LEU A 142 7.26 4.93 -2.61
C LEU A 142 7.77 3.87 -1.66
N PHE A 143 7.22 2.68 -1.78
CA PHE A 143 7.70 1.45 -1.15
C PHE A 143 8.22 0.54 -2.26
N ARG A 144 9.53 0.35 -2.33
CA ARG A 144 10.17 -0.35 -3.47
C ARG A 144 9.92 -1.86 -3.46
N ARG A 145 9.78 -2.44 -2.28
CA ARG A 145 9.57 -3.87 -2.10
C ARG A 145 8.61 -4.11 -0.95
N VAL A 146 7.44 -4.62 -1.28
CA VAL A 146 6.42 -5.00 -0.31
C VAL A 146 5.92 -6.39 -0.68
N ALA A 147 5.95 -7.30 0.29
CA ALA A 147 5.39 -8.63 0.13
C ALA A 147 3.89 -8.58 0.40
N LEU A 148 3.10 -8.41 -0.65
CA LEU A 148 1.65 -8.23 -0.56
C LEU A 148 0.93 -9.55 -0.47
N SER A 149 -0.07 -9.60 0.41
CA SER A 149 -1.04 -10.69 0.52
C SER A 149 -2.43 -10.13 0.78
N GLY A 150 -3.45 -10.76 0.20
CA GLY A 150 -4.84 -10.37 0.38
C GLY A 150 -5.53 -11.15 1.49
N HIS A 151 -6.56 -10.53 2.05
CA HIS A 151 -7.49 -11.18 2.96
C HIS A 151 -8.88 -11.15 2.33
N MET A 152 -9.57 -12.29 2.39
CA MET A 152 -10.93 -12.38 1.86
C MET A 152 -11.85 -11.39 2.57
N PRO A 153 -12.68 -10.66 1.81
CA PRO A 153 -13.55 -9.65 2.37
C PRO A 153 -14.67 -10.25 3.21
N SER A 154 -15.10 -9.50 4.20
CA SER A 154 -16.40 -9.72 4.84
C SER A 154 -17.48 -9.11 3.94
N LEU A 155 -18.50 -9.89 3.64
CA LEU A 155 -19.62 -9.41 2.85
C LEU A 155 -20.64 -8.69 3.74
N SER A 156 -21.08 -7.51 3.32
CA SER A 156 -22.10 -6.71 4.00
C SER A 156 -23.15 -6.27 3.00
N LEU A 157 -24.39 -6.04 3.46
CA LEU A 157 -25.45 -5.47 2.62
C LEU A 157 -25.39 -3.94 2.57
N ASP A 158 -24.77 -3.32 3.58
CA ASP A 158 -24.81 -1.88 3.78
C ASP A 158 -23.52 -1.16 3.34
N ASN A 159 -22.42 -1.90 3.23
CA ASN A 159 -21.10 -1.35 2.90
C ASN A 159 -20.55 -1.96 1.62
N PHE A 160 -19.65 -1.24 0.97
CA PHE A 160 -18.90 -1.80 -0.15
C PHE A 160 -18.08 -3.02 0.32
N THR A 161 -17.98 -4.00 -0.57
CA THR A 161 -17.07 -5.12 -0.33
C THR A 161 -15.64 -4.62 -0.51
N GLU A 162 -14.82 -4.77 0.51
CA GLU A 162 -13.43 -4.34 0.50
C GLU A 162 -12.50 -5.55 0.59
N VAL A 163 -11.50 -5.59 -0.30
CA VAL A 163 -10.40 -6.55 -0.18
C VAL A 163 -9.25 -5.85 0.54
N LYS A 164 -8.88 -6.39 1.69
CA LYS A 164 -7.73 -5.94 2.45
C LYS A 164 -6.46 -6.53 1.87
N ILE A 165 -5.55 -5.68 1.42
CA ILE A 165 -4.22 -6.05 0.95
C ILE A 165 -3.23 -5.56 2.00
N ALA A 166 -2.45 -6.48 2.57
CA ALA A 166 -1.46 -6.18 3.59
C ALA A 166 -0.07 -6.59 3.12
N GLY A 167 0.94 -5.82 3.54
CA GLY A 167 2.33 -6.09 3.24
C GLY A 167 3.30 -5.44 4.21
#